data_8994a8cea3e4376b4eb9c3458905aaf2
#
_entry.id   8994a8cea3e4376b4eb9c3458905aaf2
#
_cell.length_a   1.000
_cell.length_b   1.000
_cell.length_c   1.000
_cell.angle_alpha   90.00
_cell.angle_beta   90.00
_cell.angle_gamma   90.00
#
_symmetry.space_group_name_H-M   'P 1'
#
loop_
_entity.id
_entity.type
_entity.pdbx_description
1 polymer ?
#
loop_
_entity_poly.entity_id
_entity_poly.type
_entity_poly.pdbx_seq_one_letter_code
_entity_poly.pdbx_strand_id
1 'polypeptide(L)'
;MDQSQNDHLKAYGIAYFTLTKNTTIEWLLNYRGGSFLIDAHQFVQTECRIRGVTFEPINVNDLVNIYSEIDQGNMDIVLLEKKPKIAIYTPPNKQPWDDAVTLALNYAEVDYETLWDNEVHLGKLADYDWLHLHHEDFTGQYGKFYRSHHNAQWYRDQQRQFESVATNLGYSSVHEQKKAIARNIKNYVGNGGFL
;
A
#
# COMPACT_ATOMS: atom_id res chain seq x y z
N MET A 1 -13.08 -12.57 8.71
CA MET A 1 -11.79 -13.20 9.08
C MET A 1 -11.75 -13.46 10.58
N ASP A 2 -12.51 -14.44 10.99
CA ASP A 2 -12.59 -14.91 12.36
C ASP A 2 -11.42 -15.87 12.70
N GLN A 3 -11.50 -16.53 13.87
CA GLN A 3 -10.45 -17.46 14.33
C GLN A 3 -10.28 -18.72 13.46
N SER A 4 -11.19 -19.00 12.52
CA SER A 4 -11.04 -20.11 11.58
C SER A 4 -10.03 -19.81 10.46
N GLN A 5 -9.71 -18.52 10.22
CA GLN A 5 -8.65 -18.13 9.30
C GLN A 5 -7.32 -18.02 10.02
N ASN A 6 -6.38 -18.87 9.65
CA ASN A 6 -5.05 -18.92 10.27
C ASN A 6 -4.13 -17.80 9.78
N ASP A 7 -4.34 -17.30 8.57
CA ASP A 7 -3.47 -16.28 7.96
C ASP A 7 -4.29 -15.18 7.30
N HIS A 8 -4.59 -14.16 8.07
CA HIS A 8 -5.38 -13.01 7.62
C HIS A 8 -4.68 -12.20 6.52
N LEU A 9 -3.36 -11.99 6.62
CA LEU A 9 -2.62 -11.24 5.61
C LEU A 9 -2.61 -11.96 4.25
N LYS A 10 -2.44 -13.28 4.24
CA LYS A 10 -2.55 -14.07 3.01
C LYS A 10 -3.97 -14.05 2.43
N ALA A 11 -5.00 -13.96 3.26
CA ALA A 11 -6.38 -13.82 2.78
C ALA A 11 -6.59 -12.49 2.03
N TYR A 12 -6.02 -11.37 2.52
CA TYR A 12 -5.97 -10.12 1.75
C TYR A 12 -5.17 -10.26 0.46
N GLY A 13 -4.07 -11.01 0.48
CA GLY A 13 -3.29 -11.35 -0.71
C GLY A 13 -4.09 -12.14 -1.75
N ILE A 14 -4.97 -13.06 -1.34
CA ILE A 14 -5.91 -13.76 -2.24
C ILE A 14 -6.89 -12.78 -2.88
N ALA A 15 -7.45 -11.86 -2.11
CA ALA A 15 -8.33 -10.83 -2.65
C ALA A 15 -7.60 -9.99 -3.71
N TYR A 16 -6.40 -9.49 -3.39
CA TYR A 16 -5.56 -8.77 -4.34
C TYR A 16 -5.25 -9.59 -5.61
N PHE A 17 -4.81 -10.84 -5.46
CA PHE A 17 -4.55 -11.75 -6.57
C PHE A 17 -5.79 -11.93 -7.47
N THR A 18 -6.97 -12.10 -6.88
CA THR A 18 -8.23 -12.25 -7.63
C THR A 18 -8.53 -11.02 -8.46
N LEU A 19 -8.35 -9.81 -7.89
CA LEU A 19 -8.49 -8.54 -8.62
C LEU A 19 -7.47 -8.40 -9.77
N THR A 20 -6.26 -8.99 -9.66
CA THR A 20 -5.29 -9.02 -10.78
C THR A 20 -5.79 -9.82 -11.97
N LYS A 21 -6.76 -10.72 -11.77
CA LYS A 21 -7.40 -11.53 -12.83
C LYS A 21 -8.67 -10.88 -13.40
N ASN A 22 -8.91 -9.60 -13.07
CA ASN A 22 -10.11 -8.84 -13.44
C ASN A 22 -11.40 -9.52 -12.95
N THR A 23 -11.35 -10.19 -11.81
CA THR A 23 -12.50 -10.79 -11.12
C THR A 23 -12.86 -9.90 -9.94
N THR A 24 -14.10 -9.44 -9.89
CA THR A 24 -14.63 -8.64 -8.79
C THR A 24 -14.83 -9.49 -7.53
N ILE A 25 -14.83 -8.83 -6.37
CA ILE A 25 -14.93 -9.46 -5.06
C ILE A 25 -15.88 -8.64 -4.21
N GLU A 26 -16.73 -9.27 -3.43
CA GLU A 26 -17.46 -8.60 -2.37
C GLU A 26 -16.69 -8.73 -1.04
N TRP A 27 -16.38 -7.59 -0.44
CA TRP A 27 -15.83 -7.54 0.91
C TRP A 27 -16.99 -7.35 1.90
N LEU A 28 -17.27 -8.41 2.65
CA LEU A 28 -18.33 -8.46 3.66
C LEU A 28 -17.78 -7.85 4.95
N LEU A 29 -18.03 -6.55 5.15
CA LEU A 29 -17.53 -5.80 6.30
C LEU A 29 -18.21 -6.29 7.59
N ASN A 30 -17.41 -6.58 8.60
CA ASN A 30 -17.82 -7.11 9.90
C ASN A 30 -18.45 -8.51 9.89
N TYR A 31 -18.85 -9.06 8.75
CA TYR A 31 -19.31 -10.44 8.69
C TYR A 31 -18.13 -11.38 9.01
N ARG A 32 -18.26 -12.18 10.11
CA ARG A 32 -17.19 -13.05 10.62
C ARG A 32 -15.82 -12.33 10.75
N GLY A 33 -15.83 -11.08 11.23
CA GLY A 33 -14.62 -10.26 11.36
C GLY A 33 -14.07 -9.69 10.04
N GLY A 34 -14.90 -9.63 9.00
CA GLY A 34 -14.58 -9.24 7.64
C GLY A 34 -14.18 -10.44 6.79
N SER A 35 -14.94 -10.74 5.76
CA SER A 35 -14.72 -11.88 4.87
C SER A 35 -14.76 -11.45 3.41
N PHE A 36 -14.14 -12.21 2.52
CA PHE A 36 -14.25 -12.02 1.09
C PHE A 36 -15.16 -13.08 0.48
N LEU A 37 -16.14 -12.63 -0.28
CA LEU A 37 -16.98 -13.48 -1.10
C LEU A 37 -16.52 -13.37 -2.55
N ILE A 38 -16.19 -14.50 -3.14
CA ILE A 38 -15.56 -14.59 -4.47
C ILE A 38 -16.27 -15.68 -5.25
N ASP A 39 -16.56 -15.44 -6.52
CA ASP A 39 -17.07 -16.46 -7.42
C ASP A 39 -16.18 -17.71 -7.43
N ALA A 40 -16.80 -18.89 -7.53
CA ALA A 40 -16.15 -20.19 -7.40
C ALA A 40 -15.22 -20.52 -8.58
N HIS A 41 -14.18 -19.73 -8.78
CA HIS A 41 -13.16 -19.98 -9.79
C HIS A 41 -12.10 -20.96 -9.31
N GLN A 42 -11.76 -21.93 -10.15
CA GLN A 42 -10.75 -22.95 -9.85
C GLN A 42 -9.38 -22.33 -9.51
N PHE A 43 -9.00 -21.24 -10.17
CA PHE A 43 -7.72 -20.58 -9.92
C PHE A 43 -7.66 -19.96 -8.52
N VAL A 44 -8.77 -19.40 -8.00
CA VAL A 44 -8.84 -18.85 -6.63
C VAL A 44 -8.67 -19.95 -5.59
N GLN A 45 -9.42 -21.06 -5.76
CA GLN A 45 -9.33 -22.21 -4.85
C GLN A 45 -7.93 -22.82 -4.83
N THR A 46 -7.28 -22.89 -5.99
CA THR A 46 -5.90 -23.39 -6.11
C THR A 46 -4.94 -22.47 -5.36
N GLU A 47 -5.06 -21.17 -5.55
CA GLU A 47 -4.21 -20.19 -4.90
C GLU A 47 -4.41 -20.16 -3.37
N CYS A 48 -5.66 -20.30 -2.89
CA CYS A 48 -5.94 -20.45 -1.47
C CYS A 48 -5.18 -21.66 -0.87
N ARG A 49 -5.19 -22.80 -1.56
CA ARG A 49 -4.46 -24.00 -1.09
C ARG A 49 -2.95 -23.80 -1.10
N ILE A 50 -2.41 -23.16 -2.14
CA ILE A 50 -0.97 -22.86 -2.25
C ILE A 50 -0.52 -21.96 -1.10
N ARG A 51 -1.29 -20.91 -0.79
CA ARG A 51 -0.96 -19.92 0.25
C ARG A 51 -1.39 -20.33 1.65
N GLY A 52 -2.09 -21.47 1.82
CA GLY A 52 -2.59 -21.91 3.12
C GLY A 52 -3.76 -21.10 3.66
N VAL A 53 -4.52 -20.44 2.78
CA VAL A 53 -5.70 -19.64 3.15
C VAL A 53 -6.93 -20.53 3.24
N THR A 54 -7.61 -20.49 4.37
CA THR A 54 -8.86 -21.23 4.57
C THR A 54 -9.99 -20.62 3.74
N PHE A 55 -10.75 -21.45 3.05
CA PHE A 55 -11.95 -21.02 2.31
C PHE A 55 -13.05 -22.06 2.43
N GLU A 56 -14.29 -21.63 2.34
CA GLU A 56 -15.50 -22.46 2.43
C GLU A 56 -16.30 -22.32 1.13
N PRO A 57 -16.50 -23.38 0.37
CA PRO A 57 -17.49 -23.37 -0.71
C PRO A 57 -18.89 -23.24 -0.12
N ILE A 58 -19.67 -22.29 -0.60
CA ILE A 58 -21.04 -22.05 -0.17
C ILE A 58 -22.01 -22.30 -1.33
N ASN A 59 -23.25 -22.64 -1.00
CA ASN A 59 -24.33 -22.77 -1.96
C ASN A 59 -25.24 -21.51 -1.96
N VAL A 60 -26.22 -21.48 -2.86
CA VAL A 60 -27.13 -20.35 -3.00
C VAL A 60 -27.93 -20.07 -1.71
N ASN A 61 -28.33 -21.09 -0.95
CA ASN A 61 -29.07 -20.88 0.30
C ASN A 61 -28.15 -20.27 1.37
N ASP A 62 -26.89 -20.71 1.44
CA ASP A 62 -25.89 -20.11 2.34
C ASP A 62 -25.69 -18.65 2.00
N LEU A 63 -25.57 -18.32 0.70
CA LEU A 63 -25.42 -16.94 0.22
C LEU A 63 -26.60 -16.04 0.65
N VAL A 64 -27.83 -16.51 0.47
CA VAL A 64 -29.04 -15.78 0.90
C VAL A 64 -29.03 -15.54 2.41
N ASN A 65 -28.63 -16.54 3.20
CA ASN A 65 -28.54 -16.41 4.66
C ASN A 65 -27.47 -15.39 5.06
N ILE A 66 -26.30 -15.40 4.40
CA ILE A 66 -25.22 -14.42 4.64
C ILE A 66 -25.73 -13.00 4.39
N TYR A 67 -26.34 -12.74 3.25
CA TYR A 67 -26.87 -11.42 2.93
C TYR A 67 -27.98 -10.98 3.89
N SER A 68 -28.84 -11.90 4.30
CA SER A 68 -29.88 -11.62 5.30
C SER A 68 -29.28 -11.25 6.66
N GLU A 69 -28.23 -11.94 7.09
CA GLU A 69 -27.50 -11.62 8.34
C GLU A 69 -26.82 -10.25 8.27
N ILE A 70 -26.22 -9.92 7.12
CA ILE A 70 -25.58 -8.61 6.90
C ILE A 70 -26.64 -7.49 6.95
N ASP A 71 -27.76 -7.66 6.28
CA ASP A 71 -28.85 -6.67 6.24
C ASP A 71 -29.49 -6.41 7.62
N GLN A 72 -29.56 -7.44 8.46
CA GLN A 72 -30.11 -7.34 9.82
C GLN A 72 -29.09 -6.89 10.88
N GLY A 73 -27.81 -6.89 10.55
CA GLY A 73 -26.71 -6.56 11.45
C GLY A 73 -26.10 -5.18 11.20
N ASN A 74 -25.08 -4.85 11.98
CA ASN A 74 -24.23 -3.67 11.73
C ASN A 74 -23.07 -4.05 10.81
N MET A 75 -23.39 -4.48 9.58
CA MET A 75 -22.47 -4.98 8.58
C MET A 75 -22.76 -4.33 7.24
N ASP A 76 -21.85 -4.43 6.29
CA ASP A 76 -21.99 -3.85 4.96
C ASP A 76 -21.27 -4.69 3.92
N ILE A 77 -21.54 -4.44 2.64
CA ILE A 77 -20.92 -5.11 1.51
C ILE A 77 -20.24 -4.05 0.63
N VAL A 78 -18.94 -4.20 0.41
CA VAL A 78 -18.19 -3.33 -0.50
C VAL A 78 -17.74 -4.14 -1.70
N LEU A 79 -18.17 -3.73 -2.89
CA LEU A 79 -17.71 -4.31 -4.14
C LEU A 79 -16.29 -3.80 -4.47
N LEU A 80 -15.34 -4.72 -4.55
CA LEU A 80 -13.99 -4.45 -5.01
C LEU A 80 -13.89 -4.80 -6.50
N GLU A 81 -13.59 -3.80 -7.33
CA GLU A 81 -13.64 -3.95 -8.80
C GLU A 81 -12.24 -4.03 -9.43
N LYS A 82 -11.24 -3.43 -8.80
CA LYS A 82 -9.87 -3.37 -9.31
C LYS A 82 -8.85 -3.44 -8.19
N LYS A 83 -7.66 -3.97 -8.50
CA LYS A 83 -6.54 -3.91 -7.57
C LYS A 83 -6.07 -2.47 -7.40
N PRO A 84 -5.69 -2.03 -6.17
CA PRO A 84 -5.06 -0.74 -5.98
C PRO A 84 -3.65 -0.71 -6.58
N LYS A 85 -3.25 0.44 -7.09
CA LYS A 85 -1.86 0.74 -7.41
C LYS A 85 -1.21 1.40 -6.21
N ILE A 86 -0.20 0.75 -5.65
CA ILE A 86 0.44 1.14 -4.39
C ILE A 86 1.84 1.66 -4.68
N ALA A 87 2.16 2.82 -4.12
CA ALA A 87 3.50 3.40 -4.13
C ALA A 87 4.08 3.49 -2.72
N ILE A 88 5.37 3.25 -2.59
CA ILE A 88 6.15 3.44 -1.36
C ILE A 88 7.14 4.57 -1.61
N TYR A 89 7.05 5.65 -0.82
CA TYR A 89 8.00 6.75 -0.90
C TYR A 89 9.26 6.41 -0.11
N THR A 90 10.34 6.09 -0.81
CA THR A 90 11.62 5.69 -0.22
C THR A 90 12.78 6.09 -1.12
N PRO A 91 13.95 6.47 -0.60
CA PRO A 91 15.10 6.81 -1.42
C PRO A 91 15.64 5.58 -2.16
N PRO A 92 16.20 5.75 -3.37
CA PRO A 92 16.62 4.65 -4.24
C PRO A 92 17.79 3.82 -3.68
N ASN A 93 18.50 4.35 -2.68
CA ASN A 93 19.62 3.67 -2.02
C ASN A 93 19.23 2.92 -0.74
N LYS A 94 17.95 2.90 -0.40
CA LYS A 94 17.39 2.15 0.73
C LYS A 94 16.37 1.15 0.25
N GLN A 95 16.35 0.03 0.93
CA GLN A 95 15.31 -0.97 0.73
C GLN A 95 14.20 -0.73 1.76
N PRO A 96 12.93 -0.81 1.37
CA PRO A 96 11.81 -0.55 2.27
C PRO A 96 11.46 -1.73 3.21
N TRP A 97 12.33 -2.72 3.36
CA TRP A 97 12.02 -3.97 4.09
C TRP A 97 12.04 -3.88 5.61
N ASP A 98 12.49 -2.79 6.20
CA ASP A 98 12.46 -2.55 7.64
C ASP A 98 11.14 -1.91 8.13
N ASP A 99 10.21 -1.69 7.22
CA ASP A 99 8.88 -1.13 7.48
C ASP A 99 7.83 -2.24 7.60
N ALA A 100 7.00 -2.17 8.62
CA ALA A 100 5.95 -3.16 8.87
C ALA A 100 4.92 -3.24 7.73
N VAL A 101 4.63 -2.12 7.06
CA VAL A 101 3.69 -2.08 5.93
C VAL A 101 4.27 -2.82 4.73
N THR A 102 5.51 -2.53 4.37
CA THR A 102 6.17 -3.22 3.26
C THR A 102 6.39 -4.70 3.53
N LEU A 103 6.70 -5.08 4.78
CA LEU A 103 6.76 -6.48 5.19
C LEU A 103 5.40 -7.16 5.05
N ALA A 104 4.31 -6.51 5.46
CA ALA A 104 2.95 -7.05 5.31
C ALA A 104 2.56 -7.19 3.83
N LEU A 105 2.85 -6.20 2.99
CA LEU A 105 2.60 -6.27 1.54
C LEU A 105 3.38 -7.42 0.89
N ASN A 106 4.67 -7.55 1.19
CA ASN A 106 5.51 -8.64 0.69
C ASN A 106 5.00 -10.01 1.16
N TYR A 107 4.63 -10.13 2.43
CA TYR A 107 4.09 -11.37 2.98
C TYR A 107 2.76 -11.75 2.34
N ALA A 108 1.88 -10.77 2.11
CA ALA A 108 0.60 -10.96 1.43
C ALA A 108 0.74 -11.14 -0.09
N GLU A 109 1.94 -10.94 -0.65
CA GLU A 109 2.21 -10.97 -2.09
C GLU A 109 1.39 -9.92 -2.85
N VAL A 110 1.35 -8.70 -2.29
CA VAL A 110 0.74 -7.51 -2.87
C VAL A 110 1.82 -6.66 -3.53
N ASP A 111 1.69 -6.40 -4.82
CA ASP A 111 2.64 -5.61 -5.58
C ASP A 111 2.61 -4.13 -5.18
N TYR A 112 3.78 -3.51 -5.13
CA TYR A 112 3.95 -2.07 -4.97
C TYR A 112 5.16 -1.57 -5.79
N GLU A 113 5.20 -0.28 -6.05
CA GLU A 113 6.34 0.39 -6.68
C GLU A 113 6.99 1.38 -5.72
N THR A 114 8.28 1.62 -5.87
CA THR A 114 8.99 2.64 -5.07
C THR A 114 9.06 3.94 -5.84
N LEU A 115 8.76 5.04 -5.17
CA LEU A 115 8.90 6.40 -5.69
C LEU A 115 9.83 7.20 -4.79
N TRP A 116 10.47 8.20 -5.37
CA TRP A 116 11.25 9.18 -4.64
C TRP A 116 10.96 10.61 -5.13
N ASP A 117 11.75 11.56 -4.71
CA ASP A 117 11.59 12.98 -5.00
C ASP A 117 11.40 13.28 -6.48
N ASN A 118 12.16 12.61 -7.34
CA ASN A 118 12.09 12.80 -8.79
C ASN A 118 10.73 12.43 -9.37
N GLU A 119 10.22 11.27 -9.01
CA GLU A 119 8.92 10.78 -9.48
C GLU A 119 7.78 11.65 -8.95
N VAL A 120 7.86 12.06 -7.68
CA VAL A 120 6.87 12.96 -7.07
C VAL A 120 6.92 14.36 -7.71
N HIS A 121 8.13 14.88 -8.01
CA HIS A 121 8.29 16.13 -8.75
C HIS A 121 7.66 16.09 -10.12
N LEU A 122 7.85 14.98 -10.84
CA LEU A 122 7.29 14.75 -12.18
C LEU A 122 5.78 14.46 -12.19
N GLY A 123 5.12 14.46 -11.04
CA GLY A 123 3.67 14.28 -10.94
C GLY A 123 3.19 12.83 -11.03
N LYS A 124 4.09 11.83 -10.93
CA LYS A 124 3.72 10.41 -11.05
C LYS A 124 2.81 9.89 -9.93
N LEU A 125 2.61 10.64 -8.85
CA LEU A 125 1.65 10.27 -7.80
C LEU A 125 0.22 10.09 -8.32
N ALA A 126 -0.16 10.80 -9.39
CA ALA A 126 -1.48 10.67 -10.00
C ALA A 126 -1.77 9.26 -10.58
N ASP A 127 -0.74 8.45 -10.81
CA ASP A 127 -0.86 7.09 -11.34
C ASP A 127 -1.17 6.05 -10.26
N TYR A 128 -1.18 6.44 -8.98
CA TYR A 128 -1.33 5.54 -7.82
C TYR A 128 -2.57 5.87 -7.02
N ASP A 129 -3.16 4.82 -6.43
CA ASP A 129 -4.32 4.94 -5.54
C ASP A 129 -3.88 5.18 -4.08
N TRP A 130 -2.75 4.59 -3.66
CA TRP A 130 -2.23 4.68 -2.30
C TRP A 130 -0.72 4.97 -2.30
N LEU A 131 -0.31 5.95 -1.48
CA LEU A 131 1.08 6.28 -1.19
C LEU A 131 1.40 5.95 0.27
N HIS A 132 2.36 5.06 0.52
CA HIS A 132 2.91 4.83 1.85
C HIS A 132 4.22 5.62 2.04
N LEU A 133 4.32 6.34 3.15
CA LEU A 133 5.52 7.11 3.51
C LEU A 133 6.42 6.28 4.42
N HIS A 134 7.43 5.68 3.86
CA HIS A 134 8.39 4.85 4.57
C HIS A 134 9.42 5.71 5.33
N HIS A 135 9.23 5.97 6.62
CA HIS A 135 10.18 6.63 7.55
C HIS A 135 10.98 7.84 7.02
N GLU A 136 10.82 8.19 5.75
CA GLU A 136 11.62 9.20 5.09
C GLU A 136 11.10 10.60 5.36
N ASP A 137 12.03 11.52 5.48
CA ASP A 137 11.74 12.91 5.77
C ASP A 137 11.37 13.69 4.50
N PHE A 138 10.10 13.72 4.18
CA PHE A 138 9.55 14.59 3.14
C PHE A 138 9.19 16.00 3.66
N THR A 139 9.36 16.24 4.98
CA THR A 139 8.95 17.50 5.62
C THR A 139 10.04 18.57 5.64
N GLY A 140 11.26 18.22 5.23
CA GLY A 140 12.41 19.13 5.24
C GLY A 140 13.27 19.06 6.50
N GLN A 141 13.10 18.02 7.32
CA GLN A 141 13.96 17.77 8.50
C GLN A 141 15.21 16.98 8.17
N TYR A 142 15.59 16.89 6.89
CA TYR A 142 16.75 16.09 6.46
C TYR A 142 18.05 16.48 7.20
N GLY A 143 18.11 17.66 7.79
CA GLY A 143 19.22 18.15 8.60
C GLY A 143 19.21 17.70 10.07
N LYS A 144 18.20 16.92 10.52
CA LYS A 144 18.06 16.54 11.95
C LYS A 144 19.29 15.81 12.53
N PHE A 145 20.01 15.07 11.71
CA PHE A 145 21.23 14.36 12.11
C PHE A 145 22.51 15.20 11.96
N TYR A 146 22.43 16.42 11.41
CA TYR A 146 23.58 17.27 11.18
C TYR A 146 24.42 17.48 12.44
N ARG A 147 23.78 17.81 13.55
CA ARG A 147 24.49 18.12 14.81
C ARG A 147 25.41 16.98 15.26
N SER A 148 25.00 15.73 15.09
CA SER A 148 25.73 14.56 15.59
C SER A 148 26.62 13.90 14.53
N HIS A 149 26.33 14.10 13.24
CA HIS A 149 26.92 13.30 12.16
C HIS A 149 27.49 14.10 10.99
N HIS A 150 27.52 15.44 11.05
CA HIS A 150 28.00 16.30 9.95
C HIS A 150 29.42 15.97 9.47
N ASN A 151 30.28 15.40 10.33
CA ASN A 151 31.63 14.96 9.99
C ASN A 151 31.72 13.51 9.48
N ALA A 152 30.65 12.72 9.63
CA ALA A 152 30.65 11.33 9.18
C ALA A 152 30.63 11.27 7.65
N GLN A 153 31.43 10.37 7.07
CA GLN A 153 31.53 10.24 5.61
C GLN A 153 30.18 9.93 4.97
N TRP A 154 29.44 8.95 5.54
CA TRP A 154 28.12 8.57 5.04
C TRP A 154 27.12 9.74 5.01
N TYR A 155 27.17 10.63 6.03
CA TYR A 155 26.29 11.79 6.10
C TYR A 155 26.63 12.80 5.00
N ARG A 156 27.90 13.09 4.80
CA ARG A 156 28.37 14.00 3.74
C ARG A 156 28.05 13.47 2.34
N ASP A 157 28.16 12.15 2.14
CA ASP A 157 27.81 11.53 0.87
C ASP A 157 26.30 11.62 0.60
N GLN A 158 25.48 11.36 1.61
CA GLN A 158 24.03 11.51 1.52
C GLN A 158 23.61 12.96 1.27
N GLN A 159 24.23 13.92 1.95
CA GLN A 159 23.97 15.34 1.74
C GLN A 159 24.30 15.77 0.31
N ARG A 160 25.47 15.39 -0.21
CA ARG A 160 25.85 15.66 -1.61
C ARG A 160 24.86 15.06 -2.61
N GLN A 161 24.38 13.85 -2.34
CA GLN A 161 23.38 13.22 -3.18
C GLN A 161 22.06 14.03 -3.19
N PHE A 162 21.57 14.45 -2.03
CA PHE A 162 20.36 15.27 -1.94
C PHE A 162 20.53 16.63 -2.62
N GLU A 163 21.66 17.29 -2.43
CA GLU A 163 21.98 18.57 -3.09
C GLU A 163 22.03 18.41 -4.62
N SER A 164 22.64 17.32 -5.11
CA SER A 164 22.67 17.00 -6.54
C SER A 164 21.27 16.79 -7.11
N VAL A 165 20.41 16.04 -6.41
CA VAL A 165 19.03 15.82 -6.83
C VAL A 165 18.26 17.14 -6.85
N ALA A 166 18.38 17.97 -5.80
CA ALA A 166 17.73 19.26 -5.73
C ALA A 166 18.13 20.16 -6.92
N THR A 167 19.42 20.25 -7.19
CA THR A 167 19.96 21.04 -8.31
C THR A 167 19.44 20.53 -9.66
N ASN A 168 19.45 19.21 -9.87
CA ASN A 168 18.98 18.60 -11.12
C ASN A 168 17.49 18.84 -11.36
N LEU A 169 16.69 18.95 -10.28
CA LEU A 169 15.27 19.28 -10.34
C LEU A 169 14.99 20.80 -10.38
N GLY A 170 16.05 21.63 -10.43
CA GLY A 170 15.93 23.08 -10.55
C GLY A 170 15.64 23.83 -9.25
N TYR A 171 15.87 23.20 -8.09
CA TYR A 171 15.71 23.85 -6.79
C TYR A 171 17.01 24.48 -6.30
N SER A 172 16.92 25.60 -5.58
CA SER A 172 18.08 26.30 -5.02
C SER A 172 18.65 25.58 -3.77
N SER A 173 17.86 24.70 -3.15
CA SER A 173 18.26 23.92 -1.96
C SER A 173 17.40 22.69 -1.77
N VAL A 174 17.93 21.72 -1.00
CA VAL A 174 17.18 20.52 -0.58
C VAL A 174 15.92 20.89 0.21
N HIS A 175 15.99 21.95 1.02
CA HIS A 175 14.82 22.42 1.78
C HIS A 175 13.69 22.88 0.86
N GLU A 176 13.97 23.65 -0.18
CA GLU A 176 12.96 24.08 -1.15
C GLU A 176 12.38 22.88 -1.92
N GLN A 177 13.23 21.96 -2.33
CA GLN A 177 12.80 20.72 -2.95
C GLN A 177 11.84 19.94 -2.05
N LYS A 178 12.23 19.65 -0.81
CA LYS A 178 11.38 18.89 0.14
C LYS A 178 10.05 19.59 0.42
N LYS A 179 10.06 20.92 0.48
CA LYS A 179 8.85 21.72 0.62
C LYS A 179 7.91 21.59 -0.61
N ALA A 180 8.47 21.50 -1.81
CA ALA A 180 7.71 21.27 -3.03
C ALA A 180 7.15 19.83 -3.06
N ILE A 181 7.95 18.84 -2.68
CA ILE A 181 7.52 17.43 -2.57
C ILE A 181 6.35 17.31 -1.58
N ALA A 182 6.47 17.88 -0.39
CA ALA A 182 5.38 17.88 0.61
C ALA A 182 4.09 18.51 0.06
N ARG A 183 4.21 19.55 -0.75
CA ARG A 183 3.06 20.20 -1.42
C ARG A 183 2.43 19.28 -2.46
N ASN A 184 3.24 18.58 -3.25
CA ASN A 184 2.76 17.65 -4.26
C ASN A 184 2.03 16.47 -3.60
N ILE A 185 2.55 15.93 -2.50
CA ILE A 185 1.88 14.88 -1.71
C ILE A 185 0.55 15.40 -1.14
N LYS A 186 0.53 16.62 -0.58
CA LYS A 186 -0.71 17.26 -0.11
C LYS A 186 -1.75 17.39 -1.23
N ASN A 187 -1.32 17.81 -2.42
CA ASN A 187 -2.22 17.94 -3.57
C ASN A 187 -2.75 16.58 -4.03
N TYR A 188 -1.90 15.55 -4.04
CA TYR A 188 -2.30 14.17 -4.34
C TYR A 188 -3.44 13.71 -3.41
N VAL A 189 -3.27 13.89 -2.09
CA VAL A 189 -4.33 13.55 -1.11
C VAL A 189 -5.58 14.40 -1.32
N GLY A 190 -5.41 15.72 -1.58
CA GLY A 190 -6.52 16.63 -1.87
C GLY A 190 -7.32 16.26 -3.12
N ASN A 191 -6.71 15.54 -4.06
CA ASN A 191 -7.34 15.03 -5.29
C ASN A 191 -7.88 13.59 -5.14
N GLY A 192 -7.92 13.04 -3.93
CA GLY A 192 -8.52 11.73 -3.65
C GLY A 192 -7.52 10.57 -3.54
N GLY A 193 -6.22 10.83 -3.56
CA GLY A 193 -5.22 9.80 -3.26
C GLY A 193 -5.19 9.44 -1.78
N PHE A 194 -4.91 8.19 -1.45
CA PHE A 194 -4.73 7.70 -0.08
C PHE A 194 -3.27 7.86 0.39
N LEU A 195 -3.11 8.20 1.69
CA LEU A 195 -1.83 8.31 2.38
C LEU A 195 -1.82 7.43 3.63
#